data_9cd907a4ef371abc2e2ebcd8db9da2d6
#
_entry.id   9cd907a4ef371abc2e2ebcd8db9da2d6
#
_cell.length_a   1.000
_cell.length_b   1.000
_cell.length_c   1.000
_cell.angle_alpha   90.00
_cell.angle_beta   90.00
_cell.angle_gamma   90.00
#
_symmetry.space_group_name_H-M   'P 1'
#
loop_
_entity.id
_entity.type
_entity.pdbx_description
1 polymer ?
#
loop_
_entity_poly.entity_id
_entity_poly.type
_entity_poly.pdbx_seq_one_letter_code
_entity_poly.pdbx_strand_id
1 'polypeptide(L)'
;MVDSNNRPLNIHGRTGVTGRGVLGKWGPNHAADPVVTRWKMLETGNGEKFLDETSGKPVLEFVCIQRKDTGIWAIPGGMVDPGEKVSTTVKREFMEEALDSTGSAKDNIEEIQNMVNDFFDSGDEVI
;
A
#
# COMPACT_ATOMS: atom_id res chain seq x y z
N MET A 1 -18.70 -14.34 21.73
CA MET A 1 -19.10 -15.77 21.75
C MET A 1 -17.83 -16.61 21.59
N VAL A 2 -17.70 -17.67 22.35
CA VAL A 2 -16.56 -18.59 22.33
C VAL A 2 -17.03 -20.04 22.11
N ASP A 3 -16.16 -20.88 21.59
CA ASP A 3 -16.40 -22.33 21.45
C ASP A 3 -16.17 -23.09 22.77
N SER A 4 -16.34 -24.41 22.75
CA SER A 4 -16.12 -25.28 23.90
C SER A 4 -14.68 -25.28 24.43
N ASN A 5 -13.72 -24.83 23.63
CA ASN A 5 -12.31 -24.70 23.97
C ASN A 5 -11.93 -23.25 24.35
N ASN A 6 -12.92 -22.41 24.65
CA ASN A 6 -12.74 -20.99 25.00
C ASN A 6 -12.06 -20.15 23.90
N ARG A 7 -12.24 -20.51 22.62
CA ARG A 7 -11.71 -19.77 21.49
C ARG A 7 -12.78 -18.84 20.93
N PRO A 8 -12.43 -17.63 20.49
CA PRO A 8 -13.37 -16.72 19.84
C PRO A 8 -13.99 -17.36 18.58
N LEU A 9 -15.30 -17.17 18.43
CA LEU A 9 -16.05 -17.57 17.23
C LEU A 9 -16.25 -16.36 16.32
N ASN A 10 -16.18 -16.60 15.00
CA ASN A 10 -16.54 -15.59 14.03
C ASN A 10 -18.07 -15.45 13.99
N ILE A 11 -18.58 -14.25 14.24
CA ILE A 11 -20.03 -13.96 14.24
C ILE A 11 -20.67 -14.11 12.84
N HIS A 12 -19.90 -14.02 11.79
CA HIS A 12 -20.35 -14.20 10.39
C HIS A 12 -20.26 -15.65 9.91
N GLY A 13 -20.03 -16.58 10.81
CA GLY A 13 -19.86 -17.99 10.49
C GLY A 13 -18.45 -18.33 10.02
N ARG A 14 -18.20 -19.59 9.90
CA ARG A 14 -16.88 -20.05 9.51
C ARG A 14 -16.90 -21.27 8.63
N THR A 15 -15.89 -21.43 7.96
CA THR A 15 -15.58 -22.26 6.84
C THR A 15 -14.76 -23.50 7.23
N GLY A 16 -14.90 -24.02 8.45
CA GLY A 16 -14.23 -25.23 8.91
C GLY A 16 -12.82 -25.06 9.43
N VAL A 17 -12.26 -23.84 9.36
CA VAL A 17 -10.94 -23.53 9.94
C VAL A 17 -11.10 -23.04 11.37
N THR A 18 -10.35 -23.58 12.31
CA THR A 18 -10.37 -23.19 13.72
C THR A 18 -8.99 -22.76 14.19
N GLY A 19 -8.97 -21.91 15.25
CA GLY A 19 -7.73 -21.42 15.82
C GLY A 19 -7.21 -20.16 15.16
N ARG A 20 -6.09 -19.67 15.65
CA ARG A 20 -5.45 -18.43 15.20
C ARG A 20 -4.39 -18.66 14.11
N GLY A 21 -3.91 -19.89 13.96
CA GLY A 21 -2.79 -20.21 13.09
C GLY A 21 -1.51 -19.48 13.51
N VAL A 22 -0.83 -18.87 12.56
CA VAL A 22 0.39 -18.07 12.78
C VAL A 22 0.13 -16.61 13.09
N LEU A 23 -1.14 -16.18 13.14
CA LEU A 23 -1.50 -14.79 13.42
C LEU A 23 -1.24 -14.44 14.89
N GLY A 24 -0.73 -13.23 15.12
CA GLY A 24 -0.39 -12.74 16.46
C GLY A 24 -1.61 -12.38 17.32
N LYS A 25 -2.75 -12.08 16.70
CA LYS A 25 -3.97 -11.61 17.38
C LYS A 25 -5.21 -12.31 16.85
N TRP A 26 -6.26 -12.36 17.66
CA TRP A 26 -7.60 -12.72 17.25
C TRP A 26 -8.32 -11.54 16.60
N GLY A 27 -9.25 -11.82 15.72
CA GLY A 27 -10.10 -10.83 15.07
C GLY A 27 -9.63 -10.44 13.67
N PRO A 28 -10.22 -9.39 13.10
CA PRO A 28 -9.85 -8.88 11.78
C PRO A 28 -8.39 -8.43 11.74
N ASN A 29 -7.71 -8.76 10.65
CA ASN A 29 -6.33 -8.43 10.41
C ASN A 29 -6.24 -7.70 9.08
N HIS A 30 -6.47 -6.41 9.10
CA HIS A 30 -6.52 -5.58 7.90
C HIS A 30 -5.13 -5.17 7.46
N ALA A 31 -4.89 -5.21 6.15
CA ALA A 31 -3.76 -4.60 5.49
C ALA A 31 -4.25 -3.52 4.51
N ALA A 32 -3.40 -2.55 4.23
CA ALA A 32 -3.68 -1.50 3.28
C ALA A 32 -2.47 -1.32 2.34
N ASP A 33 -2.71 -1.53 1.06
CA ASP A 33 -1.70 -1.50 0.02
C ASP A 33 -2.09 -0.45 -1.03
N PRO A 34 -1.45 0.73 -1.06
CA PRO A 34 -1.78 1.76 -2.02
C PRO A 34 -1.31 1.38 -3.43
N VAL A 35 -2.17 1.54 -4.41
CA VAL A 35 -1.79 1.44 -5.82
C VAL A 35 -1.50 2.84 -6.35
N VAL A 36 -0.25 3.25 -6.30
CA VAL A 36 0.19 4.56 -6.79
C VAL A 36 0.63 4.44 -8.24
N THR A 37 0.02 5.21 -9.12
CA THR A 37 0.24 5.14 -10.57
C THR A 37 0.65 6.48 -11.14
N ARG A 38 1.35 6.44 -12.28
CA ARG A 38 1.64 7.61 -13.10
C ARG A 38 1.64 7.24 -14.58
N TRP A 39 1.43 8.22 -15.42
CA TRP A 39 1.68 8.04 -16.85
C TRP A 39 3.19 8.01 -17.12
N LYS A 40 3.63 7.00 -17.89
CA LYS A 40 5.00 7.00 -18.38
C LYS A 40 5.20 8.19 -19.32
N MET A 41 6.22 8.97 -19.03
CA MET A 41 6.55 10.17 -19.80
C MET A 41 7.71 9.89 -20.74
N LEU A 42 7.75 10.63 -21.87
CA LEU A 42 8.92 10.65 -22.72
C LEU A 42 10.10 11.34 -22.02
N GLU A 43 11.32 10.87 -22.29
CA GLU A 43 12.54 11.42 -21.69
C GLU A 43 12.88 12.84 -22.18
N THR A 44 12.16 13.34 -23.18
CA THR A 44 12.35 14.67 -23.75
C THR A 44 12.01 15.83 -22.82
N GLY A 45 11.37 15.58 -21.68
CA GLY A 45 11.01 16.60 -20.68
C GLY A 45 9.87 17.56 -21.07
N ASN A 46 9.20 17.35 -22.19
CA ASN A 46 8.13 18.21 -22.72
C ASN A 46 6.75 17.91 -22.13
N GLY A 47 6.65 17.05 -21.12
CA GLY A 47 5.35 16.65 -20.55
C GLY A 47 4.53 15.73 -21.45
N GLU A 48 5.10 15.16 -22.49
CA GLU A 48 4.43 14.23 -23.40
C GLU A 48 4.43 12.81 -22.82
N LYS A 49 3.28 12.12 -22.94
CA LYS A 49 3.12 10.74 -22.51
C LYS A 49 3.75 9.79 -23.50
N PHE A 50 4.40 8.74 -23.00
CA PHE A 50 4.87 7.63 -23.80
C PHE A 50 3.67 6.82 -24.30
N LEU A 51 3.60 6.57 -25.61
CA LEU A 51 2.56 5.75 -26.21
C LEU A 51 3.11 4.35 -26.53
N ASP A 52 2.32 3.35 -26.22
CA ASP A 52 2.62 1.97 -26.61
C ASP A 52 2.58 1.80 -28.11
N GLU A 53 3.63 1.22 -28.71
CA GLU A 53 3.78 1.07 -30.15
C GLU A 53 2.68 0.20 -30.78
N THR A 54 2.15 -0.76 -30.02
CA THR A 54 1.14 -1.70 -30.53
C THR A 54 -0.28 -1.12 -30.45
N SER A 55 -0.62 -0.49 -29.32
CA SER A 55 -1.98 0.00 -29.04
C SER A 55 -2.17 1.48 -29.33
N GLY A 56 -1.09 2.26 -29.42
CA GLY A 56 -1.10 3.72 -29.56
C GLY A 56 -1.63 4.45 -28.30
N LYS A 57 -1.81 3.74 -27.19
CA LYS A 57 -2.34 4.29 -25.94
C LYS A 57 -1.23 4.70 -24.98
N PRO A 58 -1.46 5.70 -24.12
CA PRO A 58 -0.53 6.02 -23.05
C PRO A 58 -0.28 4.83 -22.12
N VAL A 59 0.97 4.67 -21.70
CA VAL A 59 1.37 3.60 -20.78
C VAL A 59 1.27 4.08 -19.35
N LEU A 60 0.61 3.29 -18.51
CA LEU A 60 0.50 3.53 -17.09
C LEU A 60 1.59 2.73 -16.35
N GLU A 61 2.31 3.39 -15.47
CA GLU A 61 3.28 2.77 -14.56
C GLU A 61 2.71 2.77 -13.14
N PHE A 62 3.08 1.79 -12.35
CA PHE A 62 2.76 1.76 -10.92
C PHE A 62 4.01 1.55 -10.08
N VAL A 63 3.95 2.01 -8.83
CA VAL A 63 5.07 1.84 -7.89
C VAL A 63 5.05 0.43 -7.35
N CYS A 64 6.22 -0.21 -7.39
CA CYS A 64 6.48 -1.44 -6.65
C CYS A 64 7.85 -1.38 -5.98
N ILE A 65 8.00 -2.14 -4.92
CA ILE A 65 9.23 -2.30 -4.16
C ILE A 65 9.73 -3.73 -4.27
N GLN A 66 11.02 -3.90 -4.14
CA GLN A 66 11.60 -5.23 -4.00
C GLN A 66 11.84 -5.52 -2.52
N ARG A 67 11.17 -6.53 -2.00
CA ARG A 67 11.33 -6.95 -0.60
C ARG A 67 12.75 -7.41 -0.32
N LYS A 68 13.35 -6.88 0.74
CA LYS A 68 14.72 -7.23 1.16
C LYS A 68 14.82 -8.66 1.69
N ASP A 69 13.74 -9.18 2.28
CA ASP A 69 13.68 -10.51 2.88
C ASP A 69 13.56 -11.65 1.85
N THR A 70 12.74 -11.47 0.82
CA THR A 70 12.43 -12.50 -0.18
C THR A 70 12.97 -12.20 -1.58
N GLY A 71 13.33 -10.94 -1.85
CA GLY A 71 13.69 -10.46 -3.18
C GLY A 71 12.51 -10.36 -4.16
N ILE A 72 11.28 -10.58 -3.70
CA ILE A 72 10.07 -10.56 -4.53
C ILE A 72 9.58 -9.12 -4.65
N TRP A 73 9.09 -8.77 -5.84
CA TRP A 73 8.44 -7.49 -6.09
C TRP A 73 7.03 -7.46 -5.50
N ALA A 74 6.68 -6.38 -4.84
CA ALA A 74 5.38 -6.19 -4.19
C ALA A 74 4.92 -4.74 -4.28
N ILE A 75 3.63 -4.51 -4.17
CA ILE A 75 3.07 -3.18 -3.96
C ILE A 75 3.43 -2.74 -2.53
N PRO A 76 3.84 -1.46 -2.31
CA PRO A 76 4.03 -0.92 -0.97
C PRO A 76 2.78 -1.10 -0.12
N GLY A 77 2.93 -1.51 1.13
CA GLY A 77 1.77 -1.67 2.00
C GLY A 77 2.10 -2.37 3.31
N GLY A 78 1.15 -2.40 4.20
CA GLY A 78 1.33 -3.01 5.50
C GLY A 78 0.06 -3.14 6.31
N MET A 79 0.23 -3.59 7.53
CA MET A 79 -0.87 -3.85 8.44
C MET A 79 -1.44 -2.56 9.03
N VAL A 80 -2.76 -2.52 9.11
CA VAL A 80 -3.48 -1.43 9.80
C VAL A 80 -3.38 -1.63 11.30
N ASP A 81 -2.84 -0.63 12.01
CA ASP A 81 -2.75 -0.66 13.47
C ASP A 81 -4.14 -0.50 14.11
N PRO A 82 -4.35 -1.07 15.31
CA PRO A 82 -5.62 -0.93 16.03
C PRO A 82 -5.98 0.55 16.24
N GLY A 83 -7.16 0.95 15.74
CA GLY A 83 -7.66 2.34 15.85
C GLY A 83 -7.11 3.28 14.77
N GLU A 84 -6.18 2.84 13.93
CA GLU A 84 -5.68 3.62 12.80
C GLU A 84 -6.71 3.64 11.66
N LYS A 85 -6.82 4.78 10.97
CA LYS A 85 -7.63 4.85 9.75
C LYS A 85 -6.84 4.26 8.58
N VAL A 86 -7.52 3.57 7.68
CA VAL A 86 -6.90 2.97 6.48
C VAL A 86 -6.10 3.99 5.67
N SER A 87 -6.64 5.20 5.49
CA SER A 87 -5.93 6.29 4.81
C SER A 87 -4.61 6.68 5.47
N THR A 88 -4.57 6.66 6.79
CA THR A 88 -3.34 6.93 7.55
C THR A 88 -2.32 5.82 7.38
N THR A 89 -2.75 4.56 7.42
CA THR A 89 -1.88 3.40 7.16
C THR A 89 -1.26 3.48 5.78
N VAL A 90 -2.08 3.74 4.75
CA VAL A 90 -1.62 3.84 3.36
C VAL A 90 -0.54 4.90 3.20
N LYS A 91 -0.72 6.08 3.79
CA LYS A 91 0.28 7.16 3.77
C LYS A 91 1.57 6.75 4.48
N ARG A 92 1.45 6.19 5.68
CA ARG A 92 2.60 5.78 6.49
C ARG A 92 3.43 4.71 5.80
N GLU A 93 2.80 3.64 5.35
CA GLU A 93 3.47 2.53 4.68
C GLU A 93 4.13 2.96 3.36
N PHE A 94 3.45 3.79 2.57
CA PHE A 94 4.03 4.33 1.36
C PHE A 94 5.27 5.18 1.64
N MET A 95 5.22 6.02 2.66
CA MET A 95 6.37 6.83 3.06
C MET A 95 7.54 5.99 3.55
N GLU A 96 7.28 5.02 4.43
CA GLU A 96 8.32 4.16 4.99
C GLU A 96 9.02 3.34 3.91
N GLU A 97 8.27 2.68 3.05
CA GLU A 97 8.83 1.78 2.05
C GLU A 97 9.40 2.51 0.83
N ALA A 98 8.71 3.54 0.33
CA ALA A 98 9.18 4.28 -0.83
C ALA A 98 10.40 5.16 -0.50
N LEU A 99 10.45 5.76 0.69
CA LEU A 99 11.57 6.59 1.12
C LEU A 99 12.79 5.78 1.54
N ASP A 100 12.60 4.66 2.24
CA ASP A 100 13.70 3.78 2.63
C ASP A 100 14.39 3.18 1.39
N SER A 101 13.64 2.92 0.34
CA SER A 101 14.19 2.40 -0.92
C SER A 101 14.96 3.44 -1.75
N THR A 102 14.67 4.73 -1.59
CA THR A 102 15.33 5.82 -2.35
C THR A 102 16.61 6.33 -1.69
N GLY A 103 16.87 5.96 -0.42
CA GLY A 103 18.04 6.43 0.32
C GLY A 103 18.08 7.95 0.50
N SER A 104 16.91 8.60 0.44
CA SER A 104 16.79 10.05 0.57
C SER A 104 17.29 10.53 1.93
N ALA A 105 18.17 11.54 1.90
CA ALA A 105 18.69 12.15 3.09
C ALA A 105 17.56 12.78 3.94
N LYS A 106 17.73 12.77 5.25
CA LYS A 106 16.74 13.24 6.24
C LYS A 106 16.26 14.70 6.04
N ASP A 107 16.93 15.46 5.21
CA ASP A 107 16.68 16.90 5.03
C ASP A 107 15.41 17.21 4.21
N ASN A 108 14.88 16.23 3.47
CA ASN A 108 13.69 16.40 2.61
C ASN A 108 12.44 15.65 3.11
N ILE A 109 12.50 15.06 4.31
CA ILE A 109 11.39 14.23 4.83
C ILE A 109 10.12 15.06 4.98
N GLU A 110 10.23 16.30 5.45
CA GLU A 110 9.07 17.18 5.67
C GLU A 110 8.40 17.60 4.34
N GLU A 111 9.20 17.94 3.32
CA GLU A 111 8.67 18.25 1.99
C GLU A 111 7.99 17.05 1.35
N ILE A 112 8.60 15.88 1.46
CA ILE A 112 8.04 14.63 0.95
C ILE A 112 6.77 14.27 1.70
N GLN A 113 6.74 14.46 3.02
CA GLN A 113 5.55 14.22 3.84
C GLN A 113 4.38 15.11 3.43
N ASN A 114 4.64 16.38 3.17
CA ASN A 114 3.63 17.32 2.67
C ASN A 114 3.13 16.91 1.28
N MET A 115 4.02 16.55 0.36
CA MET A 115 3.66 16.06 -0.96
C MET A 115 2.81 14.79 -0.91
N VAL A 116 3.15 13.84 -0.06
CA VAL A 116 2.40 12.59 0.13
C VAL A 116 1.03 12.88 0.73
N ASN A 117 0.95 13.76 1.72
CA ASN A 117 -0.33 14.16 2.30
C ASN A 117 -1.23 14.82 1.27
N ASP A 118 -0.71 15.78 0.53
CA ASP A 118 -1.46 16.48 -0.53
C ASP A 118 -1.92 15.50 -1.61
N PHE A 119 -1.06 14.56 -2.00
CA PHE A 119 -1.39 13.56 -3.01
C PHE A 119 -2.52 12.62 -2.56
N PHE A 120 -2.46 12.11 -1.33
CA PHE A 120 -3.50 11.20 -0.82
C PHE A 120 -4.77 11.92 -0.39
N ASP A 121 -4.69 13.18 0.04
CA ASP A 121 -5.87 13.97 0.43
C ASP A 121 -6.62 14.53 -0.79
N SER A 122 -5.92 14.82 -1.88
CA SER A 122 -6.55 15.17 -3.17
C SER A 122 -7.08 13.96 -3.93
N GLY A 123 -6.68 12.76 -3.55
CA GLY A 123 -7.08 11.49 -4.16
C GLY A 123 -8.46 10.98 -3.75
N ASP A 124 -9.21 11.72 -2.94
CA ASP A 124 -10.61 11.42 -2.63
C ASP A 124 -11.58 11.65 -3.81
N GLU A 125 -11.09 12.11 -4.94
CA GLU A 125 -11.79 11.97 -6.21
C GLU A 125 -11.60 10.55 -6.74
N VAL A 126 -12.29 9.63 -6.09
CA VAL A 126 -12.40 8.26 -6.57
C VAL A 126 -13.22 8.25 -7.85
N ILE A 127 -12.59 7.78 -8.87
CA ILE A 127 -13.28 7.37 -10.10
C ILE A 127 -14.24 6.22 -9.78
#